data_ad75d1ea6f26f1ae5ac67eef633f1b0d
#
_entry.id   ad75d1ea6f26f1ae5ac67eef633f1b0d
#
_cell.length_a   1.000
_cell.length_b   1.000
_cell.length_c   1.000
_cell.angle_alpha   90.00
_cell.angle_beta   90.00
_cell.angle_gamma   90.00
#
_symmetry.space_group_name_H-M   'P 1'
#
loop_
_entity.id
_entity.type
_entity.pdbx_description
1 polymer ?
#
loop_
_entity_poly.entity_id
_entity_poly.type
_entity_poly.pdbx_seq_one_letter_code
_entity_poly.pdbx_strand_id
1 'polypeptide(L)' 'MSTENLPFDQSRLIDHLLGAKKLKNDAALSRVLSVAPPVISKMRHHRLAVGPAIKIRILEQFDMTVHQLNHLIGAPAA' A
#
# COMPACT_ATOMS: atom_id res chain seq x y z
N MET A 1 1.76 -22.63 -11.63
CA MET A 1 1.65 -22.05 -11.61
C MET A 1 1.24 -21.15 -11.12
N SER A 2 1.13 -20.89 -11.05
CA SER A 2 0.72 -20.02 -10.81
C SER A 2 0.65 -19.18 -9.73
N THR A 3 1.12 -19.45 -8.71
CA THR A 3 1.18 -18.58 -7.59
C THR A 3 2.01 -17.38 -7.84
N GLU A 4 2.91 -17.52 -8.71
CA GLU A 4 3.71 -16.38 -9.09
C GLU A 4 2.85 -15.28 -9.67
N ASN A 5 1.62 -15.62 -9.96
CA ASN A 5 0.71 -14.63 -10.51
C ASN A 5 -0.18 -14.00 -9.48
N LEU A 6 0.27 -13.96 -8.24
CA LEU A 6 -0.48 -13.23 -7.24
C LEU A 6 -0.72 -11.83 -7.76
N PRO A 7 -1.97 -11.45 -7.92
CA PRO A 7 -2.27 -10.16 -8.54
C PRO A 7 -1.93 -8.97 -7.64
N PHE A 8 -1.83 -9.21 -6.33
CA PHE A 8 -1.62 -8.12 -5.40
C PHE A 8 -0.50 -8.44 -4.45
N ASP A 9 0.40 -7.48 -4.27
CA ASP A 9 1.44 -7.59 -3.26
C ASP A 9 1.45 -6.30 -2.46
N GLN A 10 0.56 -6.22 -1.51
CA GLN A 10 0.40 -5.02 -0.71
C GLN A 10 1.56 -4.77 0.23
N SER A 11 2.30 -5.82 0.59
CA SER A 11 3.47 -5.60 1.44
C SER A 11 4.55 -4.84 0.67
N ARG A 12 4.69 -5.06 -0.63
CA ARG A 12 5.61 -4.29 -1.45
C ARG A 12 5.24 -2.81 -1.46
N LEU A 13 3.95 -2.52 -1.58
CA LEU A 13 3.49 -1.16 -1.55
C LEU A 13 3.84 -0.51 -0.21
N ILE A 14 3.55 -1.21 0.88
CA ILE A 14 3.82 -0.66 2.21
C ILE A 14 5.31 -0.40 2.40
N ASP A 15 6.16 -1.34 2.00
CA ASP A 15 7.60 -1.17 2.10
C ASP A 15 8.08 0.02 1.27
N HIS A 16 7.52 0.20 0.09
CA HIS A 16 7.86 1.33 -0.75
C HIS A 16 7.49 2.66 -0.08
N LEU A 17 6.30 2.71 0.53
CA LEU A 17 5.86 3.93 1.21
C LEU A 17 6.72 4.24 2.42
N LEU A 18 7.11 3.22 3.17
CA LEU A 18 8.01 3.42 4.30
C LEU A 18 9.33 4.02 3.83
N GLY A 19 9.89 3.49 2.77
CA GLY A 19 11.14 4.00 2.24
C GLY A 19 11.04 5.40 1.66
N ALA A 20 9.90 5.70 1.02
CA ALA A 20 9.73 6.99 0.36
C ALA A 20 9.76 8.16 1.34
N LYS A 21 9.26 7.96 2.55
CA LYS A 21 9.27 9.00 3.58
C LYS A 21 10.19 8.66 4.74
N LYS A 22 11.00 7.62 4.59
CA LYS A 22 11.96 7.20 5.60
C LYS A 22 11.27 6.96 6.95
N LEU A 23 10.14 6.27 6.90
CA LEU A 23 9.37 5.94 8.08
C LEU A 23 9.95 4.71 8.75
N LYS A 24 9.91 4.68 10.09
CA LYS A 24 10.54 3.61 10.85
C LYS A 24 9.76 2.31 10.82
N ASN A 25 8.43 2.41 10.77
CA ASN A 25 7.59 1.23 10.92
C ASN A 25 6.18 1.51 10.42
N ASP A 26 5.36 0.46 10.46
CA ASP A 26 4.00 0.56 9.95
C ASP A 26 3.16 1.55 10.78
N ALA A 27 3.44 1.68 12.06
CA ALA A 27 2.69 2.63 12.89
C ALA A 27 2.92 4.06 12.41
N ALA A 28 4.14 4.38 12.01
CA ALA A 28 4.42 5.71 11.47
C ALA A 28 3.65 5.93 10.16
N LEU A 29 3.58 4.91 9.32
CA LEU A 29 2.83 5.01 8.08
C LEU A 29 1.34 5.22 8.36
N SER A 30 0.80 4.53 9.36
CA SER A 30 -0.61 4.68 9.71
C SER A 30 -0.93 6.13 10.07
N ARG A 31 -0.02 6.81 10.74
CA ARG A 31 -0.21 8.22 11.07
C ARG A 31 -0.22 9.10 9.83
N VAL A 32 0.70 8.83 8.91
CA VAL A 32 0.76 9.58 7.65
C VAL A 32 -0.53 9.43 6.87
N LEU A 33 -1.07 8.23 6.83
CA LEU A 33 -2.29 7.95 6.08
C LEU A 33 -3.56 8.20 6.88
N SER A 34 -3.44 8.57 8.16
CA SER A 34 -4.59 8.82 9.03
C SER A 34 -5.50 7.60 9.15
N VAL A 35 -4.90 6.43 9.32
CA VAL A 35 -5.64 5.20 9.53
C VAL A 35 -5.15 4.55 10.81
N ALA A 36 -5.97 3.64 11.36
CA ALA A 36 -5.57 2.92 12.56
C ALA A 36 -4.42 1.96 12.25
N PRO A 37 -3.45 1.79 13.16
CA PRO A 37 -2.33 0.88 12.91
C PRO A 37 -2.72 -0.53 12.47
N PRO A 38 -3.78 -1.15 13.02
CA PRO A 38 -4.19 -2.46 12.54
C PRO A 38 -4.55 -2.52 11.06
N VAL A 39 -4.97 -1.40 10.48
CA VAL A 39 -5.31 -1.35 9.06
C VAL A 39 -4.06 -1.65 8.22
N ILE A 40 -2.94 -1.04 8.58
CA ILE A 40 -1.68 -1.27 7.84
C ILE A 40 -1.26 -2.73 7.98
N SER A 41 -1.34 -3.27 9.20
CA SER A 41 -0.97 -4.66 9.43
C SER A 41 -1.84 -5.62 8.62
N LYS A 42 -3.14 -5.37 8.58
CA LYS A 42 -4.05 -6.22 7.80
C LYS A 42 -3.75 -6.15 6.32
N MET A 43 -3.41 -4.97 5.81
CA MET A 43 -3.05 -4.84 4.41
C MET A 43 -1.74 -5.57 4.10
N ARG A 44 -0.76 -5.47 5.01
CA ARG A 44 0.52 -6.15 4.81
C ARG A 44 0.35 -7.66 4.75
N HIS A 45 -0.58 -8.20 5.51
CA HIS A 45 -0.83 -9.64 5.54
C HIS A 45 -1.97 -10.06 4.62
N HIS A 46 -2.37 -9.19 3.70
CA HIS A 46 -3.40 -9.49 2.69
C HIS A 46 -4.76 -9.83 3.29
N ARG A 47 -5.04 -9.32 4.49
CA ARG A 47 -6.34 -9.52 5.12
C ARG A 47 -7.31 -8.39 4.83
N LEU A 48 -6.80 -7.32 4.25
CA LEU A 48 -7.59 -6.15 3.91
C LEU A 48 -7.04 -5.58 2.61
N ALA A 49 -7.91 -5.40 1.63
CA ALA A 49 -7.49 -4.82 0.37
C ALA A 49 -7.26 -3.33 0.51
N VAL A 50 -6.37 -2.78 -0.33
CA VAL A 50 -6.17 -1.34 -0.41
C VAL A 50 -7.37 -0.78 -1.17
N GLY A 51 -8.35 -0.29 -0.43
CA GLY A 51 -9.57 0.24 -1.01
C GLY A 51 -9.41 1.67 -1.53
N PRO A 52 -10.47 2.18 -2.15
CA PRO A 52 -10.41 3.51 -2.78
C PRO A 52 -10.03 4.63 -1.82
N ALA A 53 -10.56 4.61 -0.59
CA ALA A 53 -10.26 5.66 0.37
C ALA A 53 -8.79 5.69 0.73
N ILE A 54 -8.19 4.52 0.93
CA ILE A 54 -6.77 4.44 1.27
C ILE A 54 -5.91 4.84 0.08
N LYS A 55 -6.30 4.43 -1.13
CA LYS A 55 -5.59 4.83 -2.33
C LYS A 55 -5.54 6.35 -2.46
N ILE A 56 -6.67 7.02 -2.21
CA ILE A 56 -6.71 8.47 -2.29
C ILE A 56 -5.75 9.08 -1.28
N ARG A 57 -5.73 8.57 -0.06
CA ARG A 57 -4.82 9.09 0.96
C ARG A 57 -3.36 8.90 0.57
N ILE A 58 -3.04 7.75 -0.02
CA ILE A 58 -1.69 7.51 -0.50
C ILE A 58 -1.32 8.53 -1.58
N LEU A 59 -2.20 8.76 -2.54
CA LEU A 59 -1.92 9.71 -3.61
C LEU A 59 -1.82 11.14 -3.09
N GLU A 60 -2.55 11.48 -2.02
CA GLU A 60 -2.46 12.80 -1.42
C GLU A 60 -1.18 13.01 -0.64
N GLN A 61 -0.69 11.97 0.03
CA GLN A 61 0.46 12.10 0.91
C GLN A 61 1.77 11.76 0.22
N PHE A 62 1.72 11.04 -0.86
CA PHE A 62 2.91 10.60 -1.58
C PHE A 62 2.83 11.10 -3.02
N ASP A 63 3.98 11.45 -3.57
CA ASP A 63 4.04 11.99 -4.92
C ASP A 63 4.10 10.85 -5.94
N MET A 64 2.95 10.24 -6.19
CA MET A 64 2.88 9.17 -7.16
C MET A 64 1.55 9.21 -7.92
N THR A 65 1.54 8.56 -9.08
CA THR A 65 0.34 8.47 -9.90
C THR A 65 -0.45 7.21 -9.56
N VAL A 66 -1.71 7.18 -10.01
CA VAL A 66 -2.53 5.98 -9.87
C VAL A 66 -1.86 4.79 -10.55
N HIS A 67 -1.25 5.03 -11.71
CA HIS A 67 -0.56 3.97 -12.44
C HIS A 67 0.59 3.38 -11.62
N GLN A 68 1.40 4.23 -11.01
CA GLN A 68 2.50 3.78 -10.17
C GLN A 68 2.00 2.98 -8.96
N LEU A 69 0.93 3.47 -8.34
CA LEU A 69 0.34 2.80 -7.20
C LEU A 69 -0.14 1.40 -7.57
N ASN A 70 -0.86 1.28 -8.66
CA ASN A 70 -1.37 -0.01 -9.11
C ASN A 70 -0.23 -0.95 -9.49
N HIS A 71 0.84 -0.42 -10.06
CA HIS A 71 2.00 -1.23 -10.40
C HIS A 71 2.65 -1.82 -9.15
N LEU A 72 2.77 -1.03 -8.09
CA LEU A 72 3.37 -1.49 -6.84
C LEU A 72 2.52 -2.56 -6.15
N ILE A 73 1.21 -2.43 -6.23
CA ILE A 73 0.31 -3.41 -5.65
C ILE A 73 0.34 -4.71 -6.46
N GLY A 74 0.67 -4.61 -7.74
CA GLY A 74 0.61 -5.75 -8.63
C GLY A 74 -0.77 -5.94 -9.23
N ALA A 75 -1.64 -4.93 -9.09
CA ALA A 75 -2.97 -5.02 -9.65
C ALA A 75 -2.92 -5.00 -11.17
N PRO A 76 -3.80 -5.74 -11.82
CA PRO A 76 -3.86 -5.69 -13.28
C PRO A 76 -4.25 -4.31 -13.76
N ALA A 77 -3.71 -3.92 -14.89
CA ALA A 77 -4.10 -2.67 -15.51
C ALA A 77 -5.57 -2.80 -15.91
N ALA A 78 -6.37 -1.93 -15.44
CA ALA A 78 -7.81 -2.04 -15.67
C ALA A 78 -8.17 -1.61 -17.07
#